data_64b382edf30fca8a98d48b3fae59de1a
#
_entry.id   64b382edf30fca8a98d48b3fae59de1a
#
_cell.length_a   1.000
_cell.length_b   1.000
_cell.length_c   1.000
_cell.angle_alpha   90.00
_cell.angle_beta   90.00
_cell.angle_gamma   90.00
#
_symmetry.space_group_name_H-M   'P 1'
#
loop_
_entity.id
_entity.type
_entity.pdbx_description
1 polymer ?
#
loop_
_entity_poly.entity_id
_entity_poly.type
_entity_poly.pdbx_seq_one_letter_code
_entity_poly.pdbx_strand_id
1 'polypeptide(L)'
;NPKAIVGWSNVFEYGNFALTIGIDGRFGGQVISTSQGYLNSFGYSKESGDARDAGGVAVDMVKQDGTAVNKVPAQKYYQGIGNRDGIIEGQIYSATNIRLRELALAYTIPLKSNIVKFASVSLIGKNLFFFKNDAPYDPELNTTTGVGGQGYDIFGLPSTRSYGLNLKLTF
;
A
#
# COMPACT_ATOMS: atom_id res chain seq x y z
N ASN A 1 2.50 -10.72 12.26
CA ASN A 1 1.47 -11.43 11.49
C ASN A 1 0.12 -10.72 11.68
N PRO A 2 -0.75 -10.67 10.65
CA PRO A 2 -2.09 -10.12 10.78
C PRO A 2 -2.93 -10.97 11.74
N LYS A 3 -3.85 -10.33 12.45
CA LYS A 3 -4.83 -10.99 13.33
C LYS A 3 -5.99 -11.58 12.54
N ALA A 4 -6.36 -10.92 11.43
CA ALA A 4 -7.42 -11.37 10.53
C ALA A 4 -7.12 -10.96 9.08
N ILE A 5 -7.54 -11.81 8.14
CA ILE A 5 -7.59 -11.52 6.71
C ILE A 5 -9.02 -11.78 6.26
N VAL A 6 -9.63 -10.79 5.61
CA VAL A 6 -11.02 -10.85 5.17
C VAL A 6 -11.07 -10.52 3.69
N GLY A 7 -11.80 -11.33 2.92
CA GLY A 7 -12.12 -11.06 1.52
C GLY A 7 -13.63 -11.05 1.33
N TRP A 8 -14.13 -10.08 0.56
CA TRP A 8 -15.50 -10.01 0.12
C TRP A 8 -15.53 -9.81 -1.38
N SER A 9 -16.31 -10.65 -2.07
CA SER A 9 -16.53 -10.52 -3.50
C SER A 9 -18.00 -10.70 -3.79
N ASN A 10 -18.54 -9.85 -4.66
CA ASN A 10 -19.93 -9.91 -5.07
C ASN A 10 -20.08 -9.56 -6.55
N VAL A 11 -21.11 -10.12 -7.19
CA VAL A 11 -21.51 -9.83 -8.56
C VAL A 11 -22.94 -9.33 -8.54
N PHE A 12 -23.16 -8.16 -9.07
CA PHE A 12 -24.48 -7.54 -9.22
C PHE A 12 -24.87 -7.59 -10.70
N GLU A 13 -25.99 -8.22 -10.99
CA GLU A 13 -26.49 -8.35 -12.37
C GLU A 13 -27.76 -7.54 -12.55
N TYR A 14 -27.79 -6.77 -13.64
CA TYR A 14 -28.97 -6.03 -14.06
C TYR A 14 -29.10 -6.03 -15.60
N GLY A 15 -30.11 -6.71 -16.11
CA GLY A 15 -30.27 -6.88 -17.56
C GLY A 15 -29.09 -7.58 -18.19
N ASN A 16 -28.39 -6.88 -19.08
CA ASN A 16 -27.21 -7.38 -19.77
C ASN A 16 -25.89 -6.94 -19.09
N PHE A 17 -25.95 -6.24 -17.97
CA PHE A 17 -24.80 -5.78 -17.24
C PHE A 17 -24.51 -6.66 -16.02
N ALA A 18 -23.23 -6.92 -15.77
CA ALA A 18 -22.75 -7.55 -14.55
C ALA A 18 -21.60 -6.72 -13.98
N LEU A 19 -21.72 -6.30 -12.72
CA LEU A 19 -20.71 -5.55 -11.97
C LEU A 19 -20.11 -6.46 -10.91
N THR A 20 -18.82 -6.76 -11.03
CA THR A 20 -18.07 -7.49 -10.02
C THR A 20 -17.29 -6.51 -9.15
N ILE A 21 -17.39 -6.67 -7.83
CA ILE A 21 -16.64 -5.90 -6.85
C ILE A 21 -15.94 -6.88 -5.92
N GLY A 22 -14.63 -6.76 -5.81
CA GLY A 22 -13.79 -7.52 -4.89
C GLY A 22 -13.06 -6.57 -3.93
N ILE A 23 -13.24 -6.77 -2.64
CA ILE A 23 -12.58 -6.02 -1.58
C ILE A 23 -11.87 -7.00 -0.68
N ASP A 24 -10.65 -6.71 -0.31
CA ASP A 24 -9.95 -7.45 0.73
C ASP A 24 -9.43 -6.52 1.81
N GLY A 25 -9.22 -7.08 2.98
CA GLY A 25 -8.71 -6.37 4.13
C GLY A 25 -7.80 -7.26 4.97
N ARG A 26 -6.75 -6.65 5.46
CA ARG A 26 -5.82 -7.25 6.42
C ARG A 26 -5.84 -6.40 7.68
N PHE A 27 -6.00 -7.01 8.84
CA PHE A 27 -6.15 -6.32 10.11
C PHE A 27 -5.07 -6.77 11.08
N GLY A 28 -4.36 -5.79 11.64
CA GLY A 28 -3.25 -6.01 12.56
C GLY A 28 -1.98 -6.46 11.87
N GLY A 29 -0.98 -6.80 12.68
CA GLY A 29 0.39 -7.01 12.23
C GLY A 29 1.16 -5.70 12.09
N GLN A 30 2.46 -5.83 11.89
CA GLN A 30 3.38 -4.71 11.73
C GLN A 30 4.28 -4.98 10.54
N VAL A 31 4.72 -3.90 9.91
CA VAL A 31 5.69 -3.87 8.83
C VAL A 31 6.76 -2.83 9.13
N ILE A 32 7.95 -3.05 8.63
CA ILE A 32 9.09 -2.15 8.79
C ILE A 32 9.45 -1.59 7.42
N SER A 33 9.50 -0.26 7.29
CA SER A 33 9.96 0.39 6.06
C SER A 33 11.35 0.97 6.23
N THR A 34 12.34 0.20 5.86
CA THR A 34 13.72 0.70 5.76
C THR A 34 13.83 1.73 4.64
N SER A 35 13.06 1.58 3.56
CA SER A 35 12.98 2.56 2.47
C SER A 35 12.60 3.94 2.98
N GLN A 36 11.55 4.05 3.83
CA GLN A 36 11.13 5.31 4.43
C GLN A 36 12.21 5.87 5.34
N GLY A 37 12.88 5.03 6.12
CA GLY A 37 14.02 5.42 6.96
C GLY A 37 15.13 6.08 6.16
N TYR A 38 15.52 5.46 5.04
CA TYR A 38 16.53 6.04 4.14
C TYR A 38 16.05 7.34 3.49
N LEU A 39 14.81 7.39 3.00
CA LEU A 39 14.25 8.63 2.44
C LEU A 39 14.26 9.76 3.45
N ASN A 40 13.94 9.49 4.71
CA ASN A 40 13.99 10.44 5.81
C ASN A 40 15.43 10.90 6.08
N SER A 41 16.38 9.96 6.18
CA SER A 41 17.77 10.25 6.53
C SER A 41 18.50 11.06 5.45
N PHE A 42 18.15 10.84 4.18
CA PHE A 42 18.69 11.60 3.04
C PHE A 42 17.92 12.89 2.73
N GLY A 43 16.81 13.16 3.43
CA GLY A 43 16.02 14.38 3.24
C GLY A 43 15.10 14.38 2.02
N TYR A 44 14.80 13.20 1.46
CA TYR A 44 13.96 13.05 0.27
C TYR A 44 12.47 12.85 0.59
N SER A 45 12.11 12.60 1.83
CA SER A 45 10.73 12.48 2.23
C SER A 45 10.09 13.84 2.48
N LYS A 46 8.74 13.90 2.30
CA LYS A 46 7.99 15.09 2.69
C LYS A 46 8.16 15.41 4.17
N GLU A 47 8.15 14.40 5.03
CA GLU A 47 8.31 14.52 6.48
C GLU A 47 9.62 15.21 6.86
N SER A 48 10.75 14.78 6.28
CA SER A 48 12.05 15.38 6.53
C SER A 48 12.15 16.79 5.93
N GLY A 49 11.48 17.05 4.81
CA GLY A 49 11.37 18.38 4.20
C GLY A 49 10.59 19.35 5.08
N ASP A 50 9.40 18.97 5.52
CA ASP A 50 8.56 19.77 6.40
C ASP A 50 9.27 20.10 7.73
N ALA A 51 9.97 19.11 8.31
CA ALA A 51 10.75 19.30 9.53
C ALA A 51 11.93 20.27 9.33
N ARG A 52 12.61 20.20 8.18
CA ARG A 52 13.69 21.15 7.83
C ARG A 52 13.13 22.56 7.73
N ASP A 53 12.03 22.74 7.03
CA ASP A 53 11.41 24.04 6.78
C ASP A 53 10.83 24.63 8.08
N ALA A 54 10.39 23.77 9.02
CA ALA A 54 10.04 24.15 10.40
C ALA A 54 11.27 24.48 11.30
N GLY A 55 12.48 24.38 10.78
CA GLY A 55 13.73 24.65 11.49
C GLY A 55 14.17 23.52 12.45
N GLY A 56 13.65 22.29 12.29
CA GLY A 56 14.01 21.10 13.03
C GLY A 56 12.81 20.33 13.60
N VAL A 57 13.12 19.21 14.25
CA VAL A 57 12.13 18.33 14.90
C VAL A 57 12.00 18.70 16.36
N ALA A 58 10.77 18.90 16.84
CA ALA A 58 10.51 19.08 18.26
C ALA A 58 10.74 17.74 18.99
N VAL A 59 11.49 17.77 20.07
CA VAL A 59 11.86 16.59 20.87
C VAL A 59 11.76 16.93 22.36
N ASP A 60 11.57 15.90 23.16
CA ASP A 60 11.72 15.99 24.63
C ASP A 60 12.89 15.08 25.02
N MET A 61 14.09 15.65 25.00
CA MET A 61 15.33 14.93 25.20
C MET A 61 16.21 15.68 26.21
N VAL A 62 17.17 14.98 26.79
CA VAL A 62 18.21 15.55 27.62
C VAL A 62 19.58 15.12 27.09
N LYS A 63 20.54 16.03 27.15
CA LYS A 63 21.93 15.71 26.87
C LYS A 63 22.54 14.90 28.04
N GLN A 64 23.72 14.35 27.80
CA GLN A 64 24.44 13.60 28.80
C GLN A 64 24.78 14.45 30.04
N ASP A 65 24.88 15.76 29.91
CA ASP A 65 25.11 16.73 30.98
C ASP A 65 23.84 17.17 31.72
N GLY A 66 22.68 16.57 31.37
CA GLY A 66 21.40 16.90 31.98
C GLY A 66 20.67 18.11 31.33
N THR A 67 21.26 18.75 30.32
CA THR A 67 20.65 19.91 29.65
C THR A 67 19.45 19.46 28.81
N ALA A 68 18.28 20.08 29.01
CA ALA A 68 17.10 19.83 28.20
C ALA A 68 17.28 20.28 26.74
N VAL A 69 16.78 19.48 25.80
CA VAL A 69 16.78 19.77 24.36
C VAL A 69 15.37 19.64 23.84
N ASN A 70 14.79 20.75 23.42
CA ASN A 70 13.39 20.79 22.92
C ASN A 70 13.30 20.76 21.40
N LYS A 71 14.43 20.90 20.69
CA LYS A 71 14.47 20.92 19.23
C LYS A 71 15.83 20.43 18.73
N VAL A 72 15.80 19.56 17.71
CA VAL A 72 17.00 19.04 17.04
C VAL A 72 16.93 19.39 15.55
N PRO A 73 18.04 19.80 14.90
CA PRO A 73 18.06 19.99 13.46
C PRO A 73 17.56 18.74 12.73
N ALA A 74 16.67 18.91 11.75
CA ALA A 74 16.00 17.82 11.04
C ALA A 74 17.00 16.80 10.48
N GLN A 75 18.10 17.26 9.87
CA GLN A 75 19.15 16.39 9.35
C GLN A 75 19.74 15.45 10.43
N LYS A 76 20.11 16.00 11.58
CA LYS A 76 20.70 15.21 12.67
C LYS A 76 19.69 14.19 13.23
N TYR A 77 18.44 14.61 13.37
CA TYR A 77 17.37 13.75 13.86
C TYR A 77 17.16 12.55 12.93
N TYR A 78 16.89 12.82 11.65
CA TYR A 78 16.59 11.77 10.69
C TYR A 78 17.79 10.90 10.32
N GLN A 79 19.01 11.44 10.35
CA GLN A 79 20.22 10.62 10.21
C GLN A 79 20.44 9.69 11.41
N GLY A 80 20.03 10.11 12.61
CA GLY A 80 20.12 9.26 13.81
C GLY A 80 19.12 8.11 13.83
N ILE A 81 17.90 8.31 13.30
CA ILE A 81 16.83 7.30 13.35
C ILE A 81 16.67 6.51 12.04
N GLY A 82 17.06 7.07 10.90
CA GLY A 82 16.81 6.50 9.58
C GLY A 82 17.94 5.69 8.96
N ASN A 83 19.09 5.64 9.59
CA ASN A 83 20.25 4.90 9.10
C ASN A 83 20.10 3.40 9.33
N ARG A 84 20.97 2.61 8.64
CA ARG A 84 21.07 1.16 8.79
C ARG A 84 21.19 0.71 10.26
N ASP A 85 21.96 1.47 11.04
CA ASP A 85 22.23 1.23 12.46
C ASP A 85 21.39 2.17 13.35
N GLY A 86 20.33 2.77 12.79
CA GLY A 86 19.47 3.72 13.46
C GLY A 86 18.40 3.07 14.33
N ILE A 87 17.56 3.91 14.91
CA ILE A 87 16.43 3.48 15.75
C ILE A 87 15.26 3.09 14.83
N ILE A 88 15.10 1.78 14.58
CA ILE A 88 14.10 1.22 13.66
C ILE A 88 12.67 1.46 14.16
N GLU A 89 12.46 1.75 15.43
CA GLU A 89 11.12 1.91 16.02
C GLU A 89 10.26 2.94 15.28
N GLY A 90 10.85 4.05 14.85
CA GLY A 90 10.17 5.07 14.04
C GLY A 90 9.79 4.62 12.62
N GLN A 91 10.24 3.45 12.18
CA GLN A 91 9.98 2.88 10.86
C GLN A 91 9.01 1.68 10.90
N ILE A 92 8.42 1.42 12.06
CA ILE A 92 7.43 0.36 12.26
C ILE A 92 6.03 0.95 12.05
N TYR A 93 5.30 0.36 11.11
CA TYR A 93 3.95 0.78 10.75
C TYR A 93 2.95 -0.35 10.96
N SER A 94 1.69 0.01 11.15
CA SER A 94 0.60 -0.98 11.11
C SER A 94 0.48 -1.57 9.70
N ALA A 95 0.35 -2.89 9.61
CA ALA A 95 0.09 -3.58 8.34
C ALA A 95 -1.40 -3.58 7.98
N THR A 96 -2.24 -2.92 8.76
CA THR A 96 -3.68 -2.85 8.50
C THR A 96 -3.95 -2.10 7.21
N ASN A 97 -4.68 -2.76 6.30
CA ASN A 97 -5.10 -2.16 5.03
C ASN A 97 -6.44 -2.74 4.56
N ILE A 98 -7.17 -1.95 3.78
CA ILE A 98 -8.40 -2.35 3.09
C ILE A 98 -8.27 -1.86 1.66
N ARG A 99 -8.43 -2.74 0.67
CA ARG A 99 -8.18 -2.47 -0.74
C ARG A 99 -9.37 -2.85 -1.61
N LEU A 100 -9.64 -2.02 -2.63
CA LEU A 100 -10.44 -2.43 -3.78
C LEU A 100 -9.56 -3.28 -4.69
N ARG A 101 -9.73 -4.61 -4.57
CA ARG A 101 -8.90 -5.60 -5.27
C ARG A 101 -9.30 -5.73 -6.73
N GLU A 102 -10.60 -5.76 -6.99
CA GLU A 102 -11.15 -5.93 -8.33
C GLU A 102 -12.43 -5.11 -8.49
N LEU A 103 -12.52 -4.46 -9.63
CA LEU A 103 -13.75 -3.85 -10.13
C LEU A 103 -13.86 -4.23 -11.61
N ALA A 104 -14.93 -4.96 -11.99
CA ALA A 104 -15.15 -5.32 -13.37
C ALA A 104 -16.59 -5.03 -13.77
N LEU A 105 -16.76 -4.39 -14.94
CA LEU A 105 -18.06 -4.17 -15.55
C LEU A 105 -18.13 -4.96 -16.85
N ALA A 106 -19.00 -5.94 -16.90
CA ALA A 106 -19.28 -6.75 -18.07
C ALA A 106 -20.61 -6.37 -18.71
N TYR A 107 -20.63 -6.40 -20.04
CA TYR A 107 -21.85 -6.24 -20.83
C TYR A 107 -22.02 -7.44 -21.77
N THR A 108 -23.12 -8.15 -21.62
CA THR A 108 -23.51 -9.24 -22.51
C THR A 108 -24.24 -8.66 -23.73
N ILE A 109 -23.68 -8.87 -24.91
CA ILE A 109 -24.24 -8.36 -26.17
C ILE A 109 -25.40 -9.27 -26.57
N PRO A 110 -26.64 -8.74 -26.69
CA PRO A 110 -27.78 -9.54 -27.15
C PRO A 110 -27.59 -9.85 -28.64
N LEU A 111 -27.32 -11.11 -28.96
CA LEU A 111 -27.06 -11.55 -30.32
C LEU A 111 -28.29 -12.26 -30.89
N LYS A 112 -28.56 -12.00 -32.18
CA LYS A 112 -29.54 -12.74 -33.00
C LYS A 112 -28.78 -13.46 -34.12
N SER A 113 -27.74 -14.25 -33.76
CA SER A 113 -26.91 -14.95 -34.72
C SER A 113 -26.95 -16.47 -34.50
N ASN A 114 -26.97 -17.24 -35.56
CA ASN A 114 -26.86 -18.70 -35.51
C ASN A 114 -25.40 -19.18 -35.40
N ILE A 115 -24.41 -18.31 -35.61
CA ILE A 115 -23.00 -18.66 -35.61
C ILE A 115 -22.39 -18.34 -34.24
N VAL A 116 -22.59 -17.12 -33.74
CA VAL A 116 -22.08 -16.69 -32.42
C VAL A 116 -23.22 -16.81 -31.42
N LYS A 117 -23.10 -17.72 -30.46
CA LYS A 117 -24.13 -18.00 -29.44
C LYS A 117 -24.06 -17.05 -28.27
N PHE A 118 -22.88 -16.53 -27.98
CA PHE A 118 -22.66 -15.62 -26.85
C PHE A 118 -21.52 -14.64 -27.15
N ALA A 119 -21.69 -13.39 -26.79
CA ALA A 119 -20.62 -12.39 -26.79
C ALA A 119 -20.75 -11.51 -25.55
N SER A 120 -19.62 -11.24 -24.90
CA SER A 120 -19.57 -10.24 -23.85
C SER A 120 -18.26 -9.45 -23.91
N VAL A 121 -18.34 -8.20 -23.49
CA VAL A 121 -17.18 -7.31 -23.31
C VAL A 121 -17.11 -6.91 -21.85
N SER A 122 -15.90 -6.91 -21.28
CA SER A 122 -15.71 -6.52 -19.87
C SER A 122 -14.53 -5.57 -19.73
N LEU A 123 -14.72 -4.52 -18.93
CA LEU A 123 -13.65 -3.66 -18.43
C LEU A 123 -13.30 -4.14 -17.04
N ILE A 124 -12.00 -4.35 -16.78
CA ILE A 124 -11.49 -4.89 -15.53
C ILE A 124 -10.43 -3.95 -14.99
N GLY A 125 -10.57 -3.60 -13.72
CA GLY A 125 -9.55 -2.89 -12.96
C GLY A 125 -9.13 -3.73 -11.76
N LYS A 126 -7.81 -3.85 -11.52
CA LYS A 126 -7.28 -4.58 -10.36
C LYS A 126 -6.37 -3.68 -9.52
N ASN A 127 -6.39 -3.90 -8.20
CA ASN A 127 -5.58 -3.16 -7.21
C ASN A 127 -5.77 -1.64 -7.34
N LEU A 128 -7.02 -1.17 -7.48
CA LEU A 128 -7.30 0.20 -7.89
C LEU A 128 -6.90 1.22 -6.85
N PHE A 129 -7.25 1.01 -5.59
CA PHE A 129 -6.86 1.88 -4.49
C PHE A 129 -7.09 1.22 -3.13
N PHE A 130 -6.48 1.81 -2.12
CA PHE A 130 -6.74 1.49 -0.73
C PHE A 130 -7.84 2.39 -0.17
N PHE A 131 -8.84 1.82 0.47
CA PHE A 131 -9.78 2.55 1.33
C PHE A 131 -9.09 2.97 2.64
N LYS A 132 -8.19 2.10 3.12
CA LYS A 132 -7.35 2.33 4.29
C LYS A 132 -5.98 1.71 4.06
N ASN A 133 -4.93 2.44 4.41
CA ASN A 133 -3.57 1.94 4.47
C ASN A 133 -2.81 2.74 5.52
N ASP A 134 -2.34 2.08 6.57
CA ASP A 134 -1.63 2.72 7.69
C ASP A 134 -0.11 2.77 7.45
N ALA A 135 0.39 2.08 6.42
CA ALA A 135 1.80 2.10 6.04
C ALA A 135 2.06 3.10 4.90
N PRO A 136 3.27 3.65 4.76
CA PRO A 136 3.62 4.59 3.68
C PRO A 136 3.75 3.91 2.30
N TYR A 137 3.66 2.59 2.25
CA TYR A 137 3.75 1.75 1.06
C TYR A 137 2.70 0.63 1.11
N ASP A 138 2.67 -0.24 0.11
CA ASP A 138 1.79 -1.42 0.11
C ASP A 138 2.32 -2.49 1.09
N PRO A 139 1.67 -2.72 2.24
CA PRO A 139 2.15 -3.64 3.26
C PRO A 139 2.10 -5.12 2.86
N GLU A 140 1.59 -5.43 1.67
CA GLU A 140 1.63 -6.79 1.09
C GLU A 140 2.89 -7.05 0.28
N LEU A 141 3.70 -6.03 0.01
CA LEU A 141 4.98 -6.21 -0.65
C LEU A 141 5.94 -6.98 0.26
N ASN A 142 6.54 -8.01 -0.30
CA ASN A 142 7.59 -8.77 0.34
C ASN A 142 8.85 -8.70 -0.50
N THR A 143 9.94 -8.31 0.10
CA THR A 143 11.25 -8.24 -0.58
C THR A 143 11.80 -9.63 -0.84
N THR A 144 11.37 -10.62 -0.06
CA THR A 144 11.82 -12.01 -0.18
C THR A 144 10.67 -12.98 0.02
N THR A 145 10.78 -14.17 -0.54
CA THR A 145 9.84 -15.27 -0.34
C THR A 145 10.08 -16.04 0.97
N GLY A 146 11.23 -15.79 1.63
CA GLY A 146 11.58 -16.41 2.89
C GLY A 146 10.77 -15.85 4.07
N VAL A 147 10.42 -16.72 5.01
CA VAL A 147 9.59 -16.36 6.18
C VAL A 147 10.24 -15.22 7.00
N GLY A 148 11.56 -15.18 7.11
CA GLY A 148 12.29 -14.17 7.88
C GLY A 148 12.34 -12.78 7.23
N GLY A 149 11.97 -12.65 5.95
CA GLY A 149 11.97 -11.36 5.24
C GLY A 149 10.57 -10.77 5.02
N GLN A 150 9.54 -11.43 5.53
CA GLN A 150 8.17 -10.91 5.43
C GLN A 150 7.97 -9.70 6.34
N GLY A 151 7.30 -8.68 5.82
CA GLY A 151 7.05 -7.45 6.56
C GLY A 151 8.20 -6.45 6.55
N TYR A 152 9.25 -6.68 5.76
CA TYR A 152 10.32 -5.73 5.52
C TYR A 152 10.17 -5.11 4.13
N ASP A 153 10.14 -3.79 4.08
CA ASP A 153 10.29 -3.02 2.86
C ASP A 153 11.72 -2.48 2.76
N ILE A 154 12.44 -2.91 1.72
CA ILE A 154 13.79 -2.46 1.37
C ILE A 154 13.78 -2.17 -0.13
N PHE A 155 13.35 -0.96 -0.51
CA PHE A 155 13.27 -0.51 -1.91
C PHE A 155 12.57 -1.50 -2.85
N GLY A 156 11.52 -2.16 -2.35
CA GLY A 156 10.69 -3.06 -3.14
C GLY A 156 9.97 -2.30 -4.26
N LEU A 157 9.69 -2.99 -5.38
CA LEU A 157 8.87 -2.42 -6.44
C LEU A 157 7.45 -2.18 -5.92
N PRO A 158 6.86 -1.01 -6.17
CA PRO A 158 5.49 -0.73 -5.73
C PRO A 158 4.49 -1.66 -6.43
N SER A 159 3.39 -1.96 -5.74
CA SER A 159 2.28 -2.68 -6.35
C SER A 159 1.70 -1.89 -7.52
N THR A 160 1.30 -2.62 -8.57
CA THR A 160 0.76 -2.02 -9.79
C THR A 160 -0.76 -2.07 -9.82
N ARG A 161 -1.36 -1.01 -10.37
CA ARG A 161 -2.75 -1.03 -10.83
C ARG A 161 -2.78 -1.63 -12.23
N SER A 162 -3.75 -2.48 -12.48
CA SER A 162 -3.92 -3.09 -13.80
C SER A 162 -5.30 -2.77 -14.35
N TYR A 163 -5.34 -2.46 -15.64
CA TYR A 163 -6.58 -2.26 -16.37
C TYR A 163 -6.59 -3.19 -17.58
N GLY A 164 -7.71 -3.82 -17.82
CA GLY A 164 -7.87 -4.78 -18.88
C GLY A 164 -9.21 -4.66 -19.59
N LEU A 165 -9.20 -5.04 -20.86
CA LEU A 165 -10.39 -5.28 -21.66
C LEU A 165 -10.44 -6.77 -21.99
N ASN A 166 -11.59 -7.40 -21.72
CA ASN A 166 -11.82 -8.80 -22.07
C ASN A 166 -13.00 -8.89 -23.05
N LEU A 167 -12.81 -9.66 -24.12
CA LEU A 167 -13.83 -10.02 -25.07
C LEU A 167 -14.01 -11.54 -25.05
N LYS A 168 -15.20 -12.00 -24.71
CA LYS A 168 -15.55 -13.42 -24.74
C LYS A 168 -16.57 -13.69 -25.85
N LEU A 169 -16.25 -14.64 -26.73
CA LEU A 169 -17.10 -15.11 -27.81
C LEU A 169 -17.28 -16.63 -27.66
N THR A 170 -18.50 -17.09 -27.88
CA THR A 170 -18.82 -18.52 -27.94
C THR A 170 -19.56 -18.80 -29.25
N PHE A 171 -19.13 -19.80 -29.99
CA PHE A 171 -19.66 -20.22 -31.29
C PHE A 171 -20.53 -21.47 -31.18
#